data_954873724b80feaecb756b90c35448cf
#
_entry.id   954873724b80feaecb756b90c35448cf
#
_cell.length_a   1.000
_cell.length_b   1.000
_cell.length_c   1.000
_cell.angle_alpha   90.00
_cell.angle_beta   90.00
_cell.angle_gamma   90.00
#
_symmetry.space_group_name_H-M   'P 1'
#
loop_
_entity.id
_entity.type
_entity.pdbx_description
1 polymer ?
#
loop_
_entity_poly.entity_id
_entity_poly.type
_entity_poly.pdbx_seq_one_letter_code
_entity_poly.pdbx_strand_id
1 'polypeptide(L)'
;MKKYFVLLVVIFLASCKPKAVLAEGSASNTLSADKIIENHYNNKTDFSTLYIKAGARYEDEKNTQNVSAEIRIKKNEKILVSIRVLGITMAKALITPTSVQYYEKIGNKYFEGNYEGLSQWLGTDLDYNKVENMFLGKALDDLHKEKYAVSIMEKLYKLESKPEEKTNKSFLF
;
A
#
# COMPACT_ATOMS: atom_id res chain seq x y z
N MET A 1 32.34 -42.41 -12.74
CA MET A 1 31.06 -41.73 -13.06
C MET A 1 30.21 -41.49 -11.79
N LYS A 2 30.03 -42.42 -10.85
CA LYS A 2 29.24 -42.19 -9.62
C LYS A 2 29.74 -41.03 -8.73
N LYS A 3 31.06 -40.76 -8.64
CA LYS A 3 31.64 -39.70 -7.80
C LYS A 3 31.29 -38.29 -8.32
N TYR A 4 31.20 -38.10 -9.61
CA TYR A 4 30.83 -36.79 -10.20
C TYR A 4 29.33 -36.51 -10.12
N PHE A 5 28.51 -37.56 -10.10
CA PHE A 5 27.06 -37.43 -9.92
C PHE A 5 26.70 -36.93 -8.51
N VAL A 6 27.41 -37.44 -7.48
CA VAL A 6 27.24 -36.99 -6.09
C VAL A 6 27.65 -35.51 -5.94
N LEU A 7 28.75 -35.09 -6.57
CA LEU A 7 29.20 -33.69 -6.54
C LEU A 7 28.17 -32.75 -7.17
N LEU A 8 27.55 -33.15 -8.27
CA LEU A 8 26.55 -32.37 -8.97
C LEU A 8 25.26 -32.19 -8.14
N VAL A 9 24.84 -33.24 -7.40
CA VAL A 9 23.68 -33.19 -6.51
C VAL A 9 23.91 -32.24 -5.31
N VAL A 10 25.14 -32.20 -4.76
CA VAL A 10 25.50 -31.32 -3.65
C VAL A 10 25.44 -29.82 -4.06
N ILE A 11 25.82 -29.52 -5.31
CA ILE A 11 25.78 -28.15 -5.82
C ILE A 11 24.31 -27.63 -5.96
N PHE A 12 23.36 -28.50 -6.30
CA PHE A 12 21.95 -28.16 -6.39
C PHE A 12 21.29 -27.88 -5.03
N LEU A 13 21.81 -28.43 -3.94
CA LEU A 13 21.28 -28.19 -2.59
C LEU A 13 21.77 -26.87 -1.96
N ALA A 14 22.79 -26.23 -2.53
CA ALA A 14 23.33 -24.94 -2.07
C ALA A 14 22.62 -23.72 -2.64
N SER A 15 21.48 -23.88 -3.33
CA SER A 15 20.64 -22.78 -3.77
C SER A 15 19.92 -22.13 -2.57
N CYS A 16 20.66 -21.34 -1.80
CA CYS A 16 20.11 -20.43 -0.82
C CYS A 16 19.22 -19.42 -1.56
N LYS A 17 17.90 -19.54 -1.38
CA LYS A 17 16.98 -18.46 -1.72
C LYS A 17 17.35 -17.26 -0.85
N PRO A 18 17.69 -16.09 -1.40
CA PRO A 18 17.82 -14.89 -0.60
C PRO A 18 16.44 -14.63 0.03
N LYS A 19 16.33 -14.78 1.34
CA LYS A 19 15.23 -14.17 2.08
C LYS A 19 15.38 -12.67 1.86
N ALA A 20 14.41 -12.06 1.20
CA ALA A 20 14.22 -10.63 1.31
C ALA A 20 13.97 -10.35 2.80
N VAL A 21 15.00 -9.95 3.51
CA VAL A 21 14.87 -9.39 4.84
C VAL A 21 14.24 -8.02 4.60
N LEU A 22 12.91 -7.95 4.71
CA LEU A 22 12.27 -6.71 5.08
C LEU A 22 12.97 -6.30 6.39
N ALA A 23 13.69 -5.19 6.35
CA ALA A 23 14.26 -4.60 7.55
C ALA A 23 13.06 -4.21 8.43
N GLU A 24 12.67 -5.09 9.34
CA GLU A 24 11.77 -4.79 10.43
C GLU A 24 12.52 -3.85 11.37
N GLY A 25 12.52 -2.56 11.03
CA GLY A 25 12.92 -1.52 11.93
C GLY A 25 11.90 -1.46 13.05
N SER A 26 12.28 -1.83 14.26
CA SER A 26 11.40 -1.62 15.41
C SER A 26 11.75 -0.29 16.06
N ALA A 27 10.75 0.56 16.30
CA ALA A 27 10.90 1.78 17.06
C ALA A 27 11.31 1.43 18.50
N SER A 28 12.58 1.67 18.83
CA SER A 28 13.12 1.38 20.18
C SER A 28 13.50 2.64 20.96
N ASN A 29 13.74 3.76 20.28
CA ASN A 29 14.10 5.05 20.87
C ASN A 29 13.14 6.14 20.38
N THR A 30 12.81 7.09 21.23
CA THR A 30 11.97 8.24 20.85
C THR A 30 12.75 9.16 19.91
N LEU A 31 12.34 9.21 18.64
CA LEU A 31 12.81 10.20 17.68
C LEU A 31 11.90 11.43 17.70
N SER A 32 12.41 12.58 17.26
CA SER A 32 11.56 13.75 17.02
C SER A 32 10.64 13.54 15.81
N ALA A 33 9.50 14.22 15.80
CA ALA A 33 8.58 14.18 14.65
C ALA A 33 9.28 14.54 13.34
N ASP A 34 10.10 15.60 13.36
CA ASP A 34 10.84 16.06 12.17
C ASP A 34 11.77 14.97 11.63
N LYS A 35 12.44 14.22 12.52
CA LYS A 35 13.34 13.15 12.10
C LYS A 35 12.60 11.95 11.51
N ILE A 36 11.44 11.62 12.04
CA ILE A 36 10.57 10.56 11.50
C ILE A 36 10.06 10.97 10.12
N ILE A 37 9.60 12.21 9.98
CA ILE A 37 9.10 12.77 8.72
C ILE A 37 10.22 12.81 7.67
N GLU A 38 11.41 13.28 8.04
CA GLU A 38 12.59 13.27 7.16
C GLU A 38 12.92 11.86 6.67
N ASN A 39 12.96 10.89 7.57
CA ASN A 39 13.23 9.50 7.24
C ASN A 39 12.16 8.93 6.30
N HIS A 40 10.87 9.24 6.55
CA HIS A 40 9.77 8.82 5.69
C HIS A 40 9.92 9.34 4.26
N TYR A 41 10.21 10.64 4.10
CA TYR A 41 10.38 11.22 2.76
C TYR A 41 11.71 10.86 2.09
N ASN A 42 12.75 10.51 2.85
CA ASN A 42 14.01 10.03 2.31
C ASN A 42 13.95 8.57 1.86
N ASN A 43 13.01 7.79 2.35
CA ASN A 43 12.76 6.42 1.91
C ASN A 43 12.03 6.42 0.54
N LYS A 44 12.74 6.84 -0.50
CA LYS A 44 12.17 6.95 -1.85
C LYS A 44 12.36 5.63 -2.59
N THR A 45 11.24 4.99 -2.91
CA THR A 45 11.24 3.93 -3.91
C THR A 45 11.13 4.58 -5.29
N ASP A 46 12.22 4.55 -6.06
CA ASP A 46 12.20 5.06 -7.43
C ASP A 46 11.82 3.93 -8.40
N PHE A 47 10.76 4.16 -9.15
CA PHE A 47 10.27 3.26 -10.19
C PHE A 47 9.49 4.05 -11.23
N SER A 48 9.46 3.56 -12.45
CA SER A 48 8.55 4.05 -13.49
C SER A 48 7.24 3.27 -13.51
N THR A 49 7.32 1.96 -13.25
CA THR A 49 6.17 1.06 -13.15
C THR A 49 6.33 0.12 -11.97
N LEU A 50 5.21 -0.17 -11.29
CA LEU A 50 5.16 -1.09 -10.15
C LEU A 50 4.01 -2.09 -10.35
N TYR A 51 4.28 -3.37 -10.06
CA TYR A 51 3.28 -4.42 -10.00
C TYR A 51 3.24 -5.02 -8.60
N ILE A 52 2.05 -4.98 -7.99
CA ILE A 52 1.79 -5.54 -6.67
C ILE A 52 0.77 -6.65 -6.83
N LYS A 53 1.04 -7.80 -6.22
CA LYS A 53 0.09 -8.89 -6.06
C LYS A 53 -0.10 -9.15 -4.58
N ALA A 54 -1.32 -9.00 -4.10
CA ALA A 54 -1.67 -9.16 -2.70
C ALA A 54 -2.83 -10.14 -2.53
N GLY A 55 -2.80 -10.93 -1.46
CA GLY A 55 -3.96 -11.63 -0.94
C GLY A 55 -4.68 -10.73 0.05
N ALA A 56 -6.00 -10.65 -0.05
CA ALA A 56 -6.84 -9.94 0.90
C ALA A 56 -7.95 -10.86 1.40
N ARG A 57 -8.29 -10.75 2.68
CA ARG A 57 -9.43 -11.41 3.28
C ARG A 57 -10.49 -10.34 3.57
N TYR A 58 -11.62 -10.50 2.93
CA TYR A 58 -12.82 -9.73 3.25
C TYR A 58 -13.68 -10.52 4.23
N GLU A 59 -14.13 -9.88 5.28
CA GLU A 59 -14.97 -10.49 6.29
C GLU A 59 -16.07 -9.51 6.69
N ASP A 60 -17.31 -9.94 6.59
CA ASP A 60 -18.48 -9.26 7.12
C ASP A 60 -19.27 -10.19 8.04
N GLU A 61 -20.41 -9.73 8.61
CA GLU A 61 -21.20 -10.51 9.56
C GLU A 61 -21.71 -11.86 9.01
N LYS A 62 -21.76 -12.03 7.70
CA LYS A 62 -22.37 -13.20 7.02
C LYS A 62 -21.38 -13.98 6.18
N ASN A 63 -20.29 -13.34 5.71
CA ASN A 63 -19.42 -13.92 4.71
C ASN A 63 -17.94 -13.67 5.04
N THR A 64 -17.12 -14.67 4.78
CA THR A 64 -15.68 -14.54 4.72
C THR A 64 -15.22 -14.93 3.33
N GLN A 65 -14.48 -14.06 2.65
CA GLN A 65 -14.00 -14.32 1.30
C GLN A 65 -12.53 -13.93 1.14
N ASN A 66 -11.75 -14.86 0.61
CA ASN A 66 -10.37 -14.59 0.21
C ASN A 66 -10.35 -14.11 -1.24
N VAL A 67 -9.70 -12.98 -1.48
CA VAL A 67 -9.58 -12.39 -2.81
C VAL A 67 -8.10 -12.16 -3.14
N SER A 68 -7.79 -12.09 -4.41
CA SER A 68 -6.47 -11.70 -4.90
C SER A 68 -6.59 -10.32 -5.56
N ALA A 69 -5.77 -9.38 -5.12
CA ALA A 69 -5.66 -8.06 -5.71
C ALA A 69 -4.38 -7.97 -6.56
N GLU A 70 -4.52 -7.50 -7.79
CA GLU A 70 -3.42 -7.13 -8.66
C GLU A 70 -3.47 -5.63 -8.90
N ILE A 71 -2.40 -4.92 -8.56
CA ILE A 71 -2.30 -3.46 -8.69
C ILE A 71 -1.12 -3.17 -9.61
N ARG A 72 -1.37 -2.42 -10.66
CA ARG A 72 -0.35 -1.96 -11.61
C ARG A 72 -0.33 -0.44 -11.60
N ILE A 73 0.82 0.11 -11.26
CA ILE A 73 1.01 1.56 -11.17
C ILE A 73 2.00 1.97 -12.26
N LYS A 74 1.63 2.94 -13.08
CA LYS A 74 2.54 3.75 -13.86
C LYS A 74 2.60 5.10 -13.17
N LYS A 75 3.74 5.39 -12.56
CA LYS A 75 3.96 6.53 -11.65
C LYS A 75 3.46 7.83 -12.26
N ASN A 76 2.65 8.58 -11.52
CA ASN A 76 2.04 9.86 -11.90
C ASN A 76 1.12 9.81 -13.13
N GLU A 77 0.80 8.62 -13.66
CA GLU A 77 -0.03 8.50 -14.86
C GLU A 77 -1.32 7.72 -14.61
N LYS A 78 -1.23 6.50 -14.08
CA LYS A 78 -2.39 5.65 -13.87
C LYS A 78 -2.13 4.50 -12.92
N ILE A 79 -3.22 4.07 -12.27
CA ILE A 79 -3.27 2.90 -11.42
C ILE A 79 -4.38 1.99 -11.92
N LEU A 80 -4.07 0.73 -12.17
CA LEU A 80 -5.05 -0.30 -12.52
C LEU A 80 -5.12 -1.32 -11.40
N VAL A 81 -6.28 -1.41 -10.75
CA VAL A 81 -6.57 -2.40 -9.71
C VAL A 81 -7.47 -3.48 -10.31
N SER A 82 -7.16 -4.74 -10.05
CA SER A 82 -7.99 -5.89 -10.45
C SER A 82 -8.20 -6.80 -9.25
N ILE A 83 -9.43 -7.06 -8.90
CA ILE A 83 -9.82 -7.99 -7.83
C ILE A 83 -10.26 -9.29 -8.46
N ARG A 84 -9.70 -10.40 -7.97
CA ARG A 84 -9.99 -11.74 -8.45
C ARG A 84 -10.43 -12.67 -7.34
N VAL A 85 -11.40 -13.50 -7.65
CA VAL A 85 -11.87 -14.62 -6.82
C VAL A 85 -11.68 -15.88 -7.61
N LEU A 86 -10.96 -16.87 -7.08
CA LEU A 86 -10.66 -18.14 -7.76
C LEU A 86 -10.08 -17.95 -9.19
N GLY A 87 -9.25 -16.92 -9.37
CA GLY A 87 -8.63 -16.61 -10.66
C GLY A 87 -9.53 -15.80 -11.64
N ILE A 88 -10.81 -15.63 -11.35
CA ILE A 88 -11.74 -14.87 -12.17
C ILE A 88 -11.76 -13.42 -11.74
N THR A 89 -11.61 -12.49 -12.67
CA THR A 89 -11.69 -11.05 -12.38
C THR A 89 -13.14 -10.68 -12.07
N MET A 90 -13.36 -10.22 -10.84
CA MET A 90 -14.67 -9.82 -10.33
C MET A 90 -14.87 -8.30 -10.36
N ALA A 91 -13.79 -7.54 -10.19
CA ALA A 91 -13.84 -6.08 -10.27
C ALA A 91 -12.55 -5.53 -10.87
N LYS A 92 -12.66 -4.36 -11.52
CA LYS A 92 -11.52 -3.55 -11.96
C LYS A 92 -11.76 -2.09 -11.68
N ALA A 93 -10.69 -1.37 -11.33
CA ALA A 93 -10.68 0.08 -11.28
C ALA A 93 -9.50 0.63 -12.08
N LEU A 94 -9.76 1.65 -12.88
CA LEU A 94 -8.75 2.47 -13.53
C LEU A 94 -8.77 3.86 -12.91
N ILE A 95 -7.65 4.29 -12.37
CA ILE A 95 -7.49 5.55 -11.66
C ILE A 95 -6.44 6.34 -12.41
N THR A 96 -6.78 7.55 -12.83
CA THR A 96 -5.91 8.50 -13.54
C THR A 96 -5.87 9.84 -12.79
N PRO A 97 -5.00 10.78 -13.10
CA PRO A 97 -4.98 12.09 -12.45
C PRO A 97 -6.31 12.86 -12.56
N THR A 98 -7.15 12.57 -13.55
CA THR A 98 -8.38 13.32 -13.84
C THR A 98 -9.66 12.53 -13.66
N SER A 99 -9.60 11.20 -13.59
CA SER A 99 -10.79 10.36 -13.58
C SER A 99 -10.59 9.06 -12.81
N VAL A 100 -11.71 8.56 -12.31
CA VAL A 100 -11.80 7.22 -11.69
C VAL A 100 -12.92 6.46 -12.39
N GLN A 101 -12.61 5.27 -12.83
CA GLN A 101 -13.55 4.34 -13.43
C GLN A 101 -13.47 3.02 -12.70
N TYR A 102 -14.58 2.43 -12.32
CA TYR A 102 -14.61 1.07 -11.84
C TYR A 102 -15.83 0.30 -12.29
N TYR A 103 -15.72 -1.01 -12.35
CA TYR A 103 -16.84 -1.91 -12.46
C TYR A 103 -16.68 -3.14 -11.57
N GLU A 104 -17.80 -3.68 -11.13
CA GLU A 104 -17.89 -4.98 -10.46
C GLU A 104 -18.96 -5.87 -11.11
N LYS A 105 -18.69 -7.19 -11.11
CA LYS A 105 -19.58 -8.16 -11.75
C LYS A 105 -20.66 -8.71 -10.81
N ILE A 106 -20.40 -8.76 -9.49
CA ILE A 106 -21.33 -9.37 -8.55
C ILE A 106 -22.62 -8.57 -8.45
N GLY A 107 -22.53 -7.25 -8.34
CA GLY A 107 -23.68 -6.36 -8.26
C GLY A 107 -24.03 -5.65 -9.57
N ASN A 108 -23.29 -5.95 -10.67
CA ASN A 108 -23.39 -5.21 -11.94
C ASN A 108 -23.29 -3.69 -11.78
N LYS A 109 -22.42 -3.24 -10.86
CA LYS A 109 -22.21 -1.83 -10.60
C LYS A 109 -21.01 -1.32 -11.37
N TYR A 110 -21.13 -0.08 -11.79
CA TYR A 110 -20.02 0.66 -12.37
C TYR A 110 -20.05 2.12 -11.88
N PHE A 111 -18.92 2.76 -11.94
CA PHE A 111 -18.74 4.17 -11.67
C PHE A 111 -17.78 4.74 -12.71
N GLU A 112 -18.09 5.92 -13.21
CA GLU A 112 -17.22 6.74 -14.01
C GLU A 112 -17.38 8.18 -13.58
N GLY A 113 -16.31 8.83 -13.14
CA GLY A 113 -16.38 10.18 -12.59
C GLY A 113 -15.02 10.75 -12.25
N ASN A 114 -15.06 11.89 -11.59
CA ASN A 114 -13.89 12.58 -11.05
C ASN A 114 -13.69 12.26 -9.57
N TYR A 115 -12.66 12.86 -8.97
CA TYR A 115 -12.34 12.67 -7.55
C TYR A 115 -13.37 13.30 -6.61
N GLU A 116 -14.08 14.34 -7.02
CA GLU A 116 -15.12 14.97 -6.21
C GLU A 116 -16.25 13.97 -5.92
N GLY A 117 -16.76 13.29 -6.95
CA GLY A 117 -17.76 12.24 -6.77
C GLY A 117 -17.27 11.08 -5.92
N LEU A 118 -16.01 10.65 -6.11
CA LEU A 118 -15.39 9.59 -5.31
C LEU A 118 -15.22 10.01 -3.84
N SER A 119 -14.78 11.26 -3.60
CA SER A 119 -14.59 11.83 -2.26
C SER A 119 -15.91 11.93 -1.50
N GLN A 120 -16.97 12.36 -2.16
CA GLN A 120 -18.31 12.38 -1.58
C GLN A 120 -18.80 10.98 -1.21
N TRP A 121 -18.57 10.00 -2.08
CA TRP A 121 -18.98 8.62 -1.83
C TRP A 121 -18.21 7.95 -0.69
N LEU A 122 -16.89 8.22 -0.58
CA LEU A 122 -16.03 7.65 0.46
C LEU A 122 -15.98 8.47 1.75
N GLY A 123 -16.52 9.70 1.74
CA GLY A 123 -16.52 10.58 2.92
C GLY A 123 -15.14 11.13 3.28
N THR A 124 -14.20 11.16 2.33
CA THR A 124 -12.84 11.67 2.52
C THR A 124 -12.35 12.41 1.29
N ASP A 125 -11.56 13.47 1.47
CA ASP A 125 -10.98 14.23 0.37
C ASP A 125 -9.84 13.44 -0.29
N LEU A 126 -10.08 12.97 -1.51
CA LEU A 126 -9.14 12.17 -2.31
C LEU A 126 -8.73 12.92 -3.58
N ASP A 127 -7.49 12.70 -3.96
CA ASP A 127 -6.93 12.99 -5.27
C ASP A 127 -6.04 11.84 -5.75
N TYR A 128 -5.52 11.94 -6.96
CA TYR A 128 -4.64 10.90 -7.53
C TYR A 128 -3.41 10.63 -6.66
N ASN A 129 -2.77 11.69 -6.16
CA ASN A 129 -1.53 11.55 -5.38
C ASN A 129 -1.78 10.84 -4.05
N LYS A 130 -2.90 11.16 -3.37
CA LYS A 130 -3.31 10.47 -2.14
C LYS A 130 -3.55 8.99 -2.39
N VAL A 131 -4.25 8.64 -3.49
CA VAL A 131 -4.49 7.24 -3.86
C VAL A 131 -3.18 6.53 -4.21
N GLU A 132 -2.29 7.16 -4.99
CA GLU A 132 -0.98 6.59 -5.32
C GLU A 132 -0.13 6.41 -4.06
N ASN A 133 -0.08 7.40 -3.17
CA ASN A 133 0.63 7.33 -1.90
C ASN A 133 0.10 6.20 -1.00
N MET A 134 -1.21 5.99 -0.95
CA MET A 134 -1.82 4.89 -0.20
C MET A 134 -1.30 3.52 -0.66
N PHE A 135 -1.25 3.28 -1.97
CA PHE A 135 -0.71 2.02 -2.51
C PHE A 135 0.80 1.87 -2.33
N LEU A 136 1.51 2.98 -2.15
CA LEU A 136 2.97 2.99 -1.92
C LEU A 136 3.34 2.97 -0.43
N GLY A 137 2.36 2.93 0.48
CA GLY A 137 2.60 3.01 1.92
C GLY A 137 3.17 4.36 2.37
N LYS A 138 2.85 5.43 1.64
CA LYS A 138 3.24 6.80 1.98
C LYS A 138 2.11 7.51 2.71
N ALA A 139 2.46 8.58 3.45
CA ALA A 139 1.46 9.45 4.05
C ALA A 139 0.53 10.03 2.97
N LEU A 140 -0.78 10.07 3.28
CA LEU A 140 -1.78 10.60 2.37
C LEU A 140 -1.66 12.11 2.24
N ASP A 141 -1.42 12.77 3.36
CA ASP A 141 -1.24 14.21 3.45
C ASP A 141 0.25 14.58 3.58
N ASP A 142 0.58 15.82 3.25
CA ASP A 142 1.92 16.36 3.44
C ASP A 142 2.19 16.59 4.94
N LEU A 143 3.07 15.75 5.50
CA LEU A 143 3.42 15.78 6.92
C LEU A 143 4.18 17.05 7.35
N HIS A 144 4.68 17.87 6.42
CA HIS A 144 5.35 19.13 6.76
C HIS A 144 4.36 20.25 7.09
N LYS A 145 3.08 20.08 6.81
CA LYS A 145 2.05 21.11 7.00
C LYS A 145 1.55 21.24 8.44
N GLU A 146 1.77 20.24 9.27
CA GLU A 146 1.24 20.16 10.63
C GLU A 146 2.35 19.82 11.64
N LYS A 147 2.07 20.05 12.92
CA LYS A 147 2.95 19.64 14.03
C LYS A 147 2.39 18.40 14.68
N TYR A 148 3.27 17.45 14.99
CA TYR A 148 2.88 16.16 15.53
C TYR A 148 3.48 15.92 16.91
N ALA A 149 2.69 15.24 17.76
CA ALA A 149 3.19 14.54 18.93
C ALA A 149 3.67 13.14 18.50
N VAL A 150 4.73 12.64 19.12
CA VAL A 150 5.30 11.33 18.83
C VAL A 150 5.04 10.39 19.99
N SER A 151 4.56 9.20 19.70
CA SER A 151 4.52 8.08 20.63
C SER A 151 4.98 6.79 19.94
N ILE A 152 5.27 5.75 20.70
CA ILE A 152 5.59 4.42 20.18
C ILE A 152 4.42 3.50 20.50
N MET A 153 3.86 2.86 19.48
CA MET A 153 2.79 1.90 19.59
C MET A 153 3.13 0.66 18.76
N GLU A 154 3.10 -0.51 19.38
CA GLU A 154 3.39 -1.79 18.68
C GLU A 154 4.72 -1.81 17.91
N LYS A 155 5.76 -1.19 18.46
CA LYS A 155 7.09 -1.03 17.86
C LYS A 155 7.12 -0.13 16.60
N LEU A 156 6.07 0.66 16.37
CA LEU A 156 5.99 1.65 15.32
C LEU A 156 5.95 3.06 15.92
N TYR A 157 6.44 4.05 15.18
CA TYR A 157 6.26 5.45 15.54
C TYR A 157 4.85 5.90 15.16
N LYS A 158 4.12 6.40 16.15
CA LYS A 158 2.83 7.04 15.95
C LYS A 158 3.01 8.55 15.96
N LEU A 159 2.61 9.20 14.86
CA LEU A 159 2.49 10.65 14.76
C LEU A 159 1.03 11.03 14.91
N GLU A 160 0.71 11.88 15.86
CA GLU A 160 -0.65 12.41 16.08
C GLU A 160 -0.62 13.92 15.92
N SER A 161 -1.55 14.49 15.13
CA SER A 161 -1.70 15.94 15.01
C SER A 161 -2.02 16.54 16.37
N LYS A 162 -1.45 17.73 16.66
CA LYS A 162 -1.72 18.41 17.93
C LYS A 162 -3.14 18.95 17.99
N PRO A 163 -3.79 18.99 19.17
CA PRO A 163 -5.21 19.35 19.33
C PRO A 163 -5.60 20.76 18.85
N GLU A 164 -4.63 21.62 18.57
CA GLU A 164 -4.86 22.97 18.06
C GLU A 164 -5.28 22.98 16.58
N GLU A 165 -5.16 21.84 15.89
CA GLU A 165 -5.49 21.71 14.48
C GLU A 165 -6.87 21.06 14.30
N LYS A 166 -7.65 21.57 13.33
CA LYS A 166 -9.08 21.24 13.13
C LYS A 166 -9.40 19.79 12.82
N THR A 167 -8.41 18.93 12.62
CA THR A 167 -8.57 17.50 12.28
C THR A 167 -7.59 16.64 13.07
N ASN A 168 -8.12 15.69 13.84
CA ASN A 168 -7.30 14.68 14.52
C ASN A 168 -6.82 13.66 13.48
N LYS A 169 -5.55 13.76 13.07
CA LYS A 169 -4.91 12.80 12.17
C LYS A 169 -3.87 11.98 12.92
N SER A 170 -3.78 10.71 12.62
CA SER A 170 -2.81 9.78 13.21
C SER A 170 -2.15 8.94 12.12
N PHE A 171 -0.83 8.84 12.16
CA PHE A 171 -0.03 8.07 11.22
C PHE A 171 0.88 7.12 11.99
N LEU A 172 1.07 5.88 11.46
CA LEU A 172 1.97 4.85 11.97
C LEU A 172 3.09 4.60 10.96
N PHE A 173 4.34 4.57 11.46
CA PHE A 173 5.56 4.38 10.66
C PHE A 173 6.49 3.35 11.31
#